data_3c94c3d18c537172d0aa19cb02997f10
#
_entry.id   3c94c3d18c537172d0aa19cb02997f10
#
_cell.length_a   1.000
_cell.length_b   1.000
_cell.length_c   1.000
_cell.angle_alpha   90.00
_cell.angle_beta   90.00
_cell.angle_gamma   90.00
#
_symmetry.space_group_name_H-M   'P 1'
#
loop_
_entity.id
_entity.type
_entity.pdbx_description
1 polymer ?
#
loop_
_entity_poly.entity_id
_entity_poly.type
_entity_poly.pdbx_seq_one_letter_code
_entity_poly.pdbx_strand_id
1 'polypeptide(L)'
;MAALHTVIPVWLLTDIRRLVVTFAVALASGWGFLQIGIPAPYLMGSLFGVWIGGSLVKPLQPHLGVARWFHKPVVLGLGVLIGATFNQSVLDQAEKWSLTLVTMVVTTIIVTSIGYQFLRRFRGYDPRLAILCSVPGGQAEAIAMAREMVDRDYVVALFHLVRVVFVFVSTPLLLRLIEGQEAVNQSNIALQTMPSIADLPAMDIITFILLGVVGMLIARRLRIPMPHLIGPVGLSTLCHLMGWADLPRVNEFVILAQLAIGGAVGARLAKVPFGELLGYLKDACANTAVILTAYLLATVIIAKATGISFLAAWLAFVPGGLYEVTLLALVFGFDVAFVAFHHTVRVMLIFLSLPALALWLGGGSDGPSDKSSDKSGDRSSDKSSGSPPRG
;
A
#
# COMPACT_ATOMS: atom_id res chain seq x y z
N MET A 1 -15.42 -48.07 6.45
CA MET A 1 -14.45 -47.22 5.77
C MET A 1 -15.23 -46.11 5.06
N ALA A 2 -15.53 -45.03 5.75
CA ALA A 2 -16.21 -43.87 5.17
C ALA A 2 -15.13 -42.95 4.59
N ALA A 3 -15.17 -42.75 3.28
CA ALA A 3 -14.26 -41.86 2.56
C ALA A 3 -14.48 -40.42 3.04
N LEU A 4 -13.51 -39.85 3.70
CA LEU A 4 -13.36 -38.44 3.96
C LEU A 4 -13.16 -37.72 2.61
N HIS A 5 -14.24 -37.45 1.89
CA HIS A 5 -14.23 -36.41 0.86
C HIS A 5 -14.12 -35.06 1.59
N THR A 6 -12.91 -34.61 1.84
CA THR A 6 -12.64 -33.19 2.15
C THR A 6 -13.06 -32.39 0.92
N VAL A 7 -14.29 -31.91 0.93
CA VAL A 7 -14.80 -30.99 -0.11
C VAL A 7 -14.02 -29.70 0.03
N ILE A 8 -13.00 -29.52 -0.81
CA ILE A 8 -12.27 -28.25 -0.91
C ILE A 8 -13.30 -27.18 -1.27
N PRO A 9 -13.49 -26.15 -0.46
CA PRO A 9 -14.50 -25.15 -0.73
C PRO A 9 -14.24 -24.43 -2.06
N VAL A 10 -15.29 -24.24 -2.85
CA VAL A 10 -15.20 -23.66 -4.21
C VAL A 10 -14.46 -22.32 -4.26
N TRP A 11 -14.61 -21.51 -3.21
CA TRP A 11 -13.89 -20.23 -3.11
C TRP A 11 -12.37 -20.42 -3.05
N LEU A 12 -11.88 -21.48 -2.39
CA LEU A 12 -10.43 -21.75 -2.30
C LEU A 12 -9.87 -22.17 -3.65
N LEU A 13 -10.58 -23.01 -4.41
CA LEU A 13 -10.17 -23.38 -5.77
C LEU A 13 -10.14 -22.15 -6.70
N THR A 14 -11.10 -21.26 -6.56
CA THR A 14 -11.14 -20.00 -7.32
C THR A 14 -9.96 -19.11 -6.98
N ASP A 15 -9.64 -18.95 -5.70
CA ASP A 15 -8.50 -18.16 -5.24
C ASP A 15 -7.16 -18.75 -5.67
N ILE A 16 -7.00 -20.09 -5.58
CA ILE A 16 -5.79 -20.79 -6.06
C ILE A 16 -5.63 -20.58 -7.56
N ARG A 17 -6.70 -20.75 -8.36
CA ARG A 17 -6.66 -20.51 -9.81
C ARG A 17 -6.23 -19.08 -10.13
N ARG A 18 -6.80 -18.08 -9.44
CA ARG A 18 -6.42 -16.67 -9.60
C ARG A 18 -4.96 -16.44 -9.25
N LEU A 19 -4.49 -17.03 -8.17
CA LEU A 19 -3.10 -16.93 -7.74
C LEU A 19 -2.16 -17.52 -8.80
N VAL A 20 -2.40 -18.76 -9.24
CA VAL A 20 -1.57 -19.45 -10.23
C VAL A 20 -1.51 -18.67 -11.54
N VAL A 21 -2.65 -18.21 -12.07
CA VAL A 21 -2.70 -17.42 -13.31
C VAL A 21 -1.94 -16.10 -13.14
N THR A 22 -2.15 -15.41 -12.02
CA THR A 22 -1.46 -14.14 -11.75
C THR A 22 0.05 -14.33 -11.65
N PHE A 23 0.51 -15.39 -10.95
CA PHE A 23 1.93 -15.67 -10.80
C PHE A 23 2.57 -16.15 -12.11
N ALA A 24 1.88 -16.90 -12.94
CA ALA A 24 2.38 -17.29 -14.26
C ALA A 24 2.64 -16.05 -15.15
N VAL A 25 1.67 -15.12 -15.22
CA VAL A 25 1.83 -13.86 -15.95
C VAL A 25 2.92 -12.99 -15.32
N ALA A 26 2.92 -12.86 -13.99
CA ALA A 26 3.88 -12.05 -13.25
C ALA A 26 5.32 -12.55 -13.42
N LEU A 27 5.54 -13.87 -13.35
CA LEU A 27 6.85 -14.49 -13.50
C LEU A 27 7.36 -14.35 -14.93
N ALA A 28 6.51 -14.65 -15.94
CA ALA A 28 6.88 -14.53 -17.34
C ALA A 28 7.27 -13.08 -17.71
N SER A 29 6.47 -12.09 -17.28
CA SER A 29 6.78 -10.69 -17.53
C SER A 29 7.94 -10.18 -16.69
N GLY A 30 8.09 -10.63 -15.43
CA GLY A 30 9.24 -10.31 -14.58
C GLY A 30 10.55 -10.81 -15.17
N TRP A 31 10.57 -12.05 -15.68
CA TRP A 31 11.71 -12.60 -16.40
C TRP A 31 12.04 -11.79 -17.67
N GLY A 32 11.01 -11.41 -18.46
CA GLY A 32 11.20 -10.56 -19.64
C GLY A 32 11.81 -9.20 -19.28
N PHE A 33 11.37 -8.57 -18.19
CA PHE A 33 11.92 -7.30 -17.71
C PHE A 33 13.37 -7.43 -17.22
N LEU A 34 13.74 -8.58 -16.63
CA LEU A 34 15.11 -8.89 -16.25
C LEU A 34 16.03 -8.96 -17.48
N GLN A 35 15.57 -9.59 -18.59
CA GLN A 35 16.38 -9.71 -19.81
C GLN A 35 16.68 -8.36 -20.47
N ILE A 36 15.79 -7.37 -20.33
CA ILE A 36 16.00 -6.02 -20.88
C ILE A 36 16.59 -5.04 -19.87
N GLY A 37 17.07 -5.54 -18.71
CA GLY A 37 17.79 -4.75 -17.71
C GLY A 37 16.95 -3.66 -17.03
N ILE A 38 15.68 -3.93 -16.79
CA ILE A 38 14.79 -3.01 -16.03
C ILE A 38 15.07 -3.18 -14.53
N PRO A 39 15.16 -2.07 -13.75
CA PRO A 39 15.33 -2.15 -12.31
C PRO A 39 14.10 -2.75 -11.61
N ALA A 40 14.34 -3.54 -10.56
CA ALA A 40 13.31 -4.31 -9.86
C ALA A 40 12.41 -5.14 -10.83
N PRO A 41 13.02 -6.02 -11.65
CA PRO A 41 12.36 -6.59 -12.83
C PRO A 41 11.11 -7.40 -12.47
N TYR A 42 11.15 -8.17 -11.38
CA TYR A 42 9.99 -8.96 -10.95
C TYR A 42 8.85 -8.10 -10.39
N LEU A 43 9.16 -6.95 -9.76
CA LEU A 43 8.14 -6.00 -9.28
C LEU A 43 7.50 -5.26 -10.46
N MET A 44 8.33 -4.69 -11.34
CA MET A 44 7.86 -3.94 -12.52
C MET A 44 7.15 -4.86 -13.51
N GLY A 45 7.76 -6.01 -13.81
CA GLY A 45 7.19 -6.99 -14.72
C GLY A 45 5.85 -7.54 -14.22
N SER A 46 5.74 -7.90 -12.93
CA SER A 46 4.47 -8.36 -12.37
C SER A 46 3.39 -7.27 -12.39
N LEU A 47 3.74 -6.04 -12.04
CA LEU A 47 2.83 -4.90 -12.09
C LEU A 47 2.28 -4.68 -13.51
N PHE A 48 3.18 -4.45 -14.48
CA PHE A 48 2.79 -4.12 -15.83
C PHE A 48 2.24 -5.32 -16.61
N GLY A 49 2.85 -6.50 -16.46
CA GLY A 49 2.40 -7.71 -17.15
C GLY A 49 0.99 -8.11 -16.74
N VAL A 50 0.70 -8.11 -15.44
CA VAL A 50 -0.65 -8.43 -14.93
C VAL A 50 -1.65 -7.31 -15.28
N TRP A 51 -1.26 -6.04 -15.18
CA TRP A 51 -2.13 -4.92 -15.57
C TRP A 51 -2.47 -4.95 -17.04
N ILE A 52 -1.46 -4.92 -17.92
CA ILE A 52 -1.65 -4.87 -19.38
C ILE A 52 -2.31 -6.15 -19.86
N GLY A 53 -1.84 -7.32 -19.40
CA GLY A 53 -2.44 -8.60 -19.75
C GLY A 53 -3.93 -8.68 -19.38
N GLY A 54 -4.29 -8.24 -18.17
CA GLY A 54 -5.68 -8.22 -17.73
C GLY A 54 -6.54 -7.14 -18.41
N SER A 55 -5.95 -6.04 -18.87
CA SER A 55 -6.66 -4.98 -19.58
C SER A 55 -6.91 -5.32 -21.05
N LEU A 56 -5.92 -5.94 -21.73
CA LEU A 56 -6.00 -6.30 -23.14
C LEU A 56 -6.76 -7.63 -23.37
N VAL A 57 -6.54 -8.60 -22.50
CA VAL A 57 -7.14 -9.94 -22.59
C VAL A 57 -8.32 -10.05 -21.63
N LYS A 58 -9.49 -9.56 -22.05
CA LYS A 58 -10.71 -9.54 -21.20
C LYS A 58 -11.04 -10.87 -20.50
N PRO A 59 -10.90 -12.05 -21.15
CA PRO A 59 -11.12 -13.34 -20.46
C PRO A 59 -10.14 -13.63 -19.32
N LEU A 60 -8.96 -13.00 -19.30
CA LEU A 60 -7.95 -13.17 -18.25
C LEU A 60 -8.30 -12.38 -17.00
N GLN A 61 -8.92 -11.22 -17.14
CA GLN A 61 -9.21 -10.26 -16.05
C GLN A 61 -9.90 -10.88 -14.82
N PRO A 62 -10.96 -11.71 -14.93
CA PRO A 62 -11.60 -12.34 -13.77
C PRO A 62 -10.69 -13.32 -13.02
N HIS A 63 -9.66 -13.83 -13.71
CA HIS A 63 -8.72 -14.82 -13.18
C HIS A 63 -7.44 -14.20 -12.62
N LEU A 64 -7.36 -12.86 -12.54
CA LEU A 64 -6.25 -12.15 -11.95
C LEU A 64 -6.57 -11.70 -10.52
N GLY A 65 -5.62 -11.92 -9.62
CA GLY A 65 -5.70 -11.48 -8.24
C GLY A 65 -4.79 -12.28 -7.31
N VAL A 66 -4.32 -11.62 -6.27
CA VAL A 66 -3.57 -12.26 -5.19
C VAL A 66 -4.49 -12.38 -3.98
N ALA A 67 -4.77 -13.60 -3.57
CA ALA A 67 -5.67 -13.89 -2.46
C ALA A 67 -5.11 -13.34 -1.13
N ARG A 68 -6.00 -12.85 -0.26
CA ARG A 68 -5.59 -12.28 1.04
C ARG A 68 -4.85 -13.26 1.94
N TRP A 69 -5.25 -14.56 1.89
CA TRP A 69 -4.62 -15.61 2.68
C TRP A 69 -3.18 -15.89 2.24
N PHE A 70 -2.83 -15.60 0.99
CA PHE A 70 -1.46 -15.68 0.46
C PHE A 70 -0.68 -14.37 0.65
N HIS A 71 -1.30 -13.22 0.36
CA HIS A 71 -0.65 -11.91 0.46
C HIS A 71 -0.21 -11.57 1.90
N LYS A 72 -1.02 -11.91 2.90
CA LYS A 72 -0.69 -11.62 4.31
C LYS A 72 0.58 -12.32 4.81
N PRO A 73 0.79 -13.64 4.61
CA PRO A 73 2.06 -14.31 4.93
C PRO A 73 3.27 -13.71 4.23
N VAL A 74 3.13 -13.30 2.96
CA VAL A 74 4.22 -12.62 2.24
C VAL A 74 4.59 -11.29 2.91
N VAL A 75 3.61 -10.47 3.25
CA VAL A 75 3.84 -9.20 3.96
C VAL A 75 4.40 -9.44 5.37
N LEU A 76 3.96 -10.50 6.05
CA LEU A 76 4.49 -10.90 7.36
C LEU A 76 5.97 -11.26 7.27
N GLY A 77 6.37 -12.10 6.31
CA GLY A 77 7.78 -12.43 6.09
C GLY A 77 8.61 -11.22 5.67
N LEU A 78 8.05 -10.32 4.85
CA LEU A 78 8.70 -9.05 4.52
C LEU A 78 8.95 -8.21 5.78
N GLY A 79 8.00 -8.20 6.73
CA GLY A 79 8.20 -7.57 8.03
C GLY A 79 9.38 -8.15 8.83
N VAL A 80 9.56 -9.48 8.80
CA VAL A 80 10.73 -10.11 9.43
C VAL A 80 12.03 -9.67 8.75
N LEU A 81 12.08 -9.66 7.42
CA LEU A 81 13.27 -9.19 6.68
C LEU A 81 13.59 -7.72 6.92
N ILE A 82 12.56 -6.87 7.02
CA ILE A 82 12.74 -5.45 7.38
C ILE A 82 13.33 -5.34 8.78
N GLY A 83 12.78 -6.08 9.75
CA GLY A 83 13.29 -6.08 11.13
C GLY A 83 14.73 -6.58 11.21
N ALA A 84 15.12 -7.56 10.40
CA ALA A 84 16.49 -8.07 10.33
C ALA A 84 17.52 -7.04 9.82
N THR A 85 17.08 -5.94 9.24
CA THR A 85 18.01 -4.86 8.82
C THR A 85 18.41 -3.92 9.96
N PHE A 86 17.73 -3.98 11.09
CA PHE A 86 18.07 -3.21 12.27
C PHE A 86 19.15 -3.93 13.08
N ASN A 87 20.35 -3.42 13.03
CA ASN A 87 21.50 -3.90 13.79
C ASN A 87 22.10 -2.74 14.62
N GLN A 88 23.11 -3.03 15.44
CA GLN A 88 23.73 -2.04 16.30
C GLN A 88 24.28 -0.85 15.53
N SER A 89 24.92 -1.06 14.37
CA SER A 89 25.45 0.03 13.55
C SER A 89 24.40 0.97 12.99
N VAL A 90 23.18 0.45 12.78
CA VAL A 90 22.01 1.25 12.38
C VAL A 90 21.52 2.12 13.54
N LEU A 91 21.52 1.59 14.77
CA LEU A 91 21.16 2.37 15.97
C LEU A 91 22.13 3.54 16.21
N ASP A 92 23.44 3.34 15.99
CA ASP A 92 24.44 4.39 16.12
C ASP A 92 24.20 5.55 15.13
N GLN A 93 23.53 5.27 14.02
CA GLN A 93 23.14 6.28 13.03
C GLN A 93 21.76 6.89 13.30
N ALA A 94 20.92 6.23 14.10
CA ALA A 94 19.53 6.63 14.33
C ALA A 94 19.40 8.03 14.98
N GLU A 95 20.41 8.47 15.72
CA GLU A 95 20.46 9.84 16.27
C GLU A 95 20.39 10.89 15.17
N LYS A 96 21.03 10.62 14.02
CA LYS A 96 21.02 11.51 12.85
C LYS A 96 19.67 11.55 12.13
N TRP A 97 18.77 10.59 12.42
CA TRP A 97 17.46 10.51 11.78
C TRP A 97 16.44 11.51 12.36
N SER A 98 16.71 12.11 13.50
CA SER A 98 15.80 13.06 14.14
C SER A 98 15.42 14.22 13.21
N LEU A 99 16.42 14.82 12.54
CA LEU A 99 16.19 15.91 11.59
C LEU A 99 15.39 15.46 10.37
N THR A 100 15.73 14.32 9.78
CA THR A 100 15.00 13.79 8.62
C THR A 100 13.59 13.38 8.99
N LEU A 101 13.37 12.86 10.20
CA LEU A 101 12.05 12.51 10.70
C LEU A 101 11.16 13.74 10.85
N VAL A 102 11.66 14.79 11.53
CA VAL A 102 10.91 16.05 11.68
C VAL A 102 10.59 16.66 10.30
N THR A 103 11.59 16.68 9.42
CA THR A 103 11.40 17.21 8.05
C THR A 103 10.38 16.39 7.28
N MET A 104 10.38 15.05 7.41
CA MET A 104 9.39 14.17 6.78
C MET A 104 7.98 14.47 7.29
N VAL A 105 7.80 14.68 8.60
CA VAL A 105 6.50 15.02 9.18
C VAL A 105 6.00 16.37 8.65
N VAL A 106 6.85 17.39 8.69
CA VAL A 106 6.52 18.73 8.17
C VAL A 106 6.19 18.68 6.68
N THR A 107 7.02 17.98 5.90
CA THR A 107 6.79 17.78 4.46
C THR A 107 5.46 17.07 4.21
N THR A 108 5.13 16.04 5.00
CA THR A 108 3.87 15.31 4.88
C THR A 108 2.67 16.23 5.09
N ILE A 109 2.70 17.12 6.10
CA ILE A 109 1.63 18.07 6.36
C ILE A 109 1.50 19.09 5.21
N ILE A 110 2.63 19.66 4.77
CA ILE A 110 2.66 20.64 3.68
C ILE A 110 2.13 20.01 2.38
N VAL A 111 2.63 18.85 2.01
CA VAL A 111 2.26 18.19 0.74
C VAL A 111 0.81 17.71 0.77
N THR A 112 0.31 17.23 1.91
CA THR A 112 -1.11 16.91 2.08
C THR A 112 -1.98 18.16 1.87
N SER A 113 -1.55 19.30 2.44
CA SER A 113 -2.25 20.57 2.28
C SER A 113 -2.23 21.07 0.83
N ILE A 114 -1.11 20.91 0.12
CA ILE A 114 -1.00 21.23 -1.32
C ILE A 114 -1.96 20.36 -2.14
N GLY A 115 -1.94 19.04 -1.94
CA GLY A 115 -2.84 18.11 -2.64
C GLY A 115 -4.31 18.40 -2.35
N TYR A 116 -4.65 18.65 -1.09
CA TYR A 116 -6.00 19.06 -0.68
C TYR A 116 -6.44 20.36 -1.38
N GLN A 117 -5.62 21.40 -1.36
CA GLN A 117 -5.94 22.67 -2.00
C GLN A 117 -6.06 22.52 -3.52
N PHE A 118 -5.20 21.70 -4.14
CA PHE A 118 -5.29 21.40 -5.57
C PHE A 118 -6.66 20.81 -5.92
N LEU A 119 -7.09 19.78 -5.20
CA LEU A 119 -8.39 19.14 -5.45
C LEU A 119 -9.57 20.06 -5.14
N ARG A 120 -9.48 20.87 -4.07
CA ARG A 120 -10.54 21.81 -3.68
C ARG A 120 -10.70 22.96 -4.66
N ARG A 121 -9.60 23.66 -4.97
CA ARG A 121 -9.64 24.93 -5.73
C ARG A 121 -9.68 24.72 -7.23
N PHE A 122 -8.99 23.71 -7.74
CA PHE A 122 -8.86 23.52 -9.19
C PHE A 122 -9.78 22.43 -9.74
N ARG A 123 -10.22 21.49 -8.90
CA ARG A 123 -11.04 20.36 -9.32
C ARG A 123 -12.44 20.32 -8.67
N GLY A 124 -12.73 21.19 -7.71
CA GLY A 124 -14.05 21.31 -7.10
C GLY A 124 -14.48 20.12 -6.23
N TYR A 125 -13.55 19.35 -5.71
CA TYR A 125 -13.86 18.21 -4.85
C TYR A 125 -14.45 18.66 -3.52
N ASP A 126 -15.36 17.84 -2.96
CA ASP A 126 -15.84 18.00 -1.59
C ASP A 126 -14.66 17.95 -0.59
N PRO A 127 -14.72 18.72 0.54
CA PRO A 127 -13.62 18.76 1.52
C PRO A 127 -13.21 17.40 2.06
N ARG A 128 -14.17 16.52 2.37
CA ARG A 128 -13.93 15.19 2.92
C ARG A 128 -13.25 14.30 1.89
N LEU A 129 -13.76 14.32 0.65
CA LEU A 129 -13.18 13.56 -0.45
C LEU A 129 -11.77 14.06 -0.80
N ALA A 130 -11.57 15.38 -0.86
CA ALA A 130 -10.29 16.01 -1.20
C ALA A 130 -9.18 15.64 -0.20
N ILE A 131 -9.46 15.70 1.11
CA ILE A 131 -8.46 15.37 2.12
C ILE A 131 -8.12 13.87 2.13
N LEU A 132 -9.13 12.98 2.03
CA LEU A 132 -8.92 11.53 1.99
C LEU A 132 -8.14 11.08 0.75
N CYS A 133 -8.32 11.75 -0.39
CA CYS A 133 -7.53 11.53 -1.61
C CYS A 133 -6.08 12.04 -1.48
N SER A 134 -5.83 13.05 -0.63
CA SER A 134 -4.53 13.72 -0.53
C SER A 134 -3.62 13.16 0.56
N VAL A 135 -4.17 12.53 1.62
CA VAL A 135 -3.36 11.95 2.71
C VAL A 135 -2.38 10.90 2.19
N PRO A 136 -1.06 11.04 2.46
CA PRO A 136 -0.03 10.15 1.94
C PRO A 136 0.24 8.98 2.88
N GLY A 137 -0.17 7.78 2.53
CA GLY A 137 -0.05 6.57 3.34
C GLY A 137 -1.36 6.19 4.01
N GLY A 138 -1.35 5.09 4.78
CA GLY A 138 -2.56 4.60 5.44
C GLY A 138 -3.71 4.29 4.47
N GLN A 139 -3.41 3.67 3.31
CA GLN A 139 -4.41 3.42 2.27
C GLN A 139 -5.64 2.67 2.81
N ALA A 140 -5.43 1.64 3.62
CA ALA A 140 -6.51 0.83 4.15
C ALA A 140 -7.39 1.63 5.10
N GLU A 141 -6.78 2.45 5.93
CA GLU A 141 -7.42 3.32 6.93
C GLU A 141 -8.18 4.46 6.22
N ALA A 142 -7.56 5.11 5.24
CA ALA A 142 -8.20 6.17 4.45
C ALA A 142 -9.43 5.64 3.69
N ILE A 143 -9.36 4.43 3.11
CA ILE A 143 -10.50 3.81 2.43
C ILE A 143 -11.57 3.38 3.45
N ALA A 144 -11.18 2.86 4.62
CA ALA A 144 -12.13 2.49 5.67
C ALA A 144 -12.91 3.73 6.14
N MET A 145 -12.22 4.84 6.40
CA MET A 145 -12.85 6.10 6.77
C MET A 145 -13.72 6.68 5.63
N ALA A 146 -13.26 6.55 4.37
CA ALA A 146 -14.03 7.02 3.22
C ALA A 146 -15.41 6.35 3.14
N ARG A 147 -15.52 5.06 3.46
CA ARG A 147 -16.81 4.32 3.48
C ARG A 147 -17.81 4.87 4.47
N GLU A 148 -17.35 5.52 5.54
CA GLU A 148 -18.21 6.10 6.58
C GLU A 148 -18.53 7.57 6.31
N MET A 149 -17.70 8.26 5.52
CA MET A 149 -17.74 9.71 5.39
C MET A 149 -18.13 10.24 4.01
N VAL A 150 -17.98 9.43 2.96
CA VAL A 150 -18.24 9.86 1.58
C VAL A 150 -18.95 8.77 0.76
N ASP A 151 -19.84 9.17 -0.14
CA ASP A 151 -20.57 8.23 -1.00
C ASP A 151 -19.69 7.58 -2.09
N ARG A 152 -18.51 8.17 -2.35
CA ARG A 152 -17.60 7.77 -3.43
C ARG A 152 -16.26 7.26 -2.89
N ASP A 153 -16.29 6.29 -1.98
CA ASP A 153 -15.10 5.68 -1.38
C ASP A 153 -14.15 5.06 -2.43
N TYR A 154 -14.69 4.58 -3.56
CA TYR A 154 -13.91 4.05 -4.68
C TYR A 154 -12.98 5.09 -5.31
N VAL A 155 -13.34 6.38 -5.27
CA VAL A 155 -12.46 7.47 -5.76
C VAL A 155 -11.21 7.58 -4.88
N VAL A 156 -11.37 7.51 -3.55
CA VAL A 156 -10.23 7.49 -2.62
C VAL A 156 -9.33 6.29 -2.91
N ALA A 157 -9.92 5.10 -3.10
CA ALA A 157 -9.16 3.90 -3.46
C ALA A 157 -8.39 4.07 -4.78
N LEU A 158 -8.99 4.71 -5.79
CA LEU A 158 -8.36 5.00 -7.08
C LEU A 158 -7.16 5.95 -6.92
N PHE A 159 -7.30 7.05 -6.17
CA PHE A 159 -6.21 8.01 -5.93
C PHE A 159 -5.01 7.35 -5.24
N HIS A 160 -5.26 6.55 -4.22
CA HIS A 160 -4.21 5.80 -3.53
C HIS A 160 -3.54 4.77 -4.45
N LEU A 161 -4.31 4.05 -5.28
CA LEU A 161 -3.80 3.08 -6.24
C LEU A 161 -2.89 3.74 -7.29
N VAL A 162 -3.36 4.83 -7.90
CA VAL A 162 -2.58 5.62 -8.89
C VAL A 162 -1.26 6.08 -8.27
N ARG A 163 -1.30 6.59 -7.04
CA ARG A 163 -0.10 7.05 -6.34
C ARG A 163 0.92 5.93 -6.12
N VAL A 164 0.48 4.75 -5.68
CA VAL A 164 1.37 3.59 -5.53
C VAL A 164 2.04 3.22 -6.85
N VAL A 165 1.29 3.24 -7.95
CA VAL A 165 1.84 2.98 -9.29
C VAL A 165 2.90 4.01 -9.67
N PHE A 166 2.60 5.30 -9.47
CA PHE A 166 3.57 6.38 -9.75
C PHE A 166 4.86 6.22 -8.92
N VAL A 167 4.76 5.82 -7.66
CA VAL A 167 5.93 5.56 -6.80
C VAL A 167 6.72 4.37 -7.32
N PHE A 168 6.05 3.28 -7.70
CA PHE A 168 6.71 2.11 -8.28
C PHE A 168 7.43 2.40 -9.59
N VAL A 169 6.90 3.31 -10.41
CA VAL A 169 7.53 3.69 -11.69
C VAL A 169 8.63 4.74 -11.49
N SER A 170 8.35 5.77 -10.68
CA SER A 170 9.31 6.87 -10.50
C SER A 170 10.58 6.45 -9.78
N THR A 171 10.50 5.57 -8.78
CA THR A 171 11.67 5.17 -7.99
C THR A 171 12.72 4.42 -8.82
N PRO A 172 12.38 3.35 -9.57
CA PRO A 172 13.35 2.69 -10.48
C PRO A 172 13.87 3.61 -11.58
N LEU A 173 13.01 4.52 -12.08
CA LEU A 173 13.43 5.50 -13.09
C LEU A 173 14.45 6.48 -12.51
N LEU A 174 14.22 6.99 -11.29
CA LEU A 174 15.18 7.87 -10.60
C LEU A 174 16.49 7.16 -10.33
N LEU A 175 16.46 5.88 -9.89
CA LEU A 175 17.68 5.08 -9.74
C LEU A 175 18.50 5.08 -11.03
N ARG A 176 17.84 4.74 -12.15
CA ARG A 176 18.52 4.69 -13.46
C ARG A 176 19.06 6.05 -13.93
N LEU A 177 18.30 7.13 -13.68
CA LEU A 177 18.66 8.48 -14.12
C LEU A 177 19.78 9.10 -13.27
N ILE A 178 19.85 8.79 -11.98
CA ILE A 178 20.80 9.41 -11.04
C ILE A 178 22.06 8.56 -10.89
N GLU A 179 21.89 7.25 -10.66
CA GLU A 179 23.01 6.32 -10.40
C GLU A 179 23.46 5.59 -11.68
N GLY A 180 22.70 5.72 -12.77
CA GLY A 180 23.02 5.11 -14.07
C GLY A 180 22.60 3.65 -14.22
N GLN A 181 22.84 3.11 -15.41
CA GLN A 181 22.49 1.71 -15.73
C GLN A 181 23.33 0.71 -14.94
N GLU A 182 24.55 1.07 -14.55
CA GLU A 182 25.42 0.19 -13.76
C GLU A 182 24.83 -0.11 -12.38
N ALA A 183 24.26 0.89 -11.69
CA ALA A 183 23.58 0.68 -10.41
C ALA A 183 22.37 -0.26 -10.54
N VAL A 184 21.64 -0.18 -11.66
CA VAL A 184 20.55 -1.11 -11.97
C VAL A 184 21.08 -2.53 -12.16
N ASN A 185 22.17 -2.69 -12.90
CA ASN A 185 22.79 -3.99 -13.12
C ASN A 185 23.29 -4.60 -11.81
N GLN A 186 23.96 -3.82 -10.97
CA GLN A 186 24.42 -4.25 -9.64
C GLN A 186 23.26 -4.65 -8.73
N SER A 187 22.15 -3.92 -8.73
CA SER A 187 20.94 -4.28 -7.99
C SER A 187 20.36 -5.62 -8.48
N ASN A 188 20.30 -5.84 -9.79
CA ASN A 188 19.79 -7.08 -10.36
C ASN A 188 20.74 -8.27 -10.09
N ILE A 189 22.05 -8.06 -10.12
CA ILE A 189 23.07 -9.07 -9.76
C ILE A 189 22.95 -9.39 -8.27
N ALA A 190 22.88 -8.37 -7.40
CA ALA A 190 22.73 -8.57 -5.97
C ALA A 190 21.50 -9.41 -5.61
N LEU A 191 20.39 -9.22 -6.33
CA LEU A 191 19.20 -10.06 -6.17
C LEU A 191 19.47 -11.53 -6.51
N GLN A 192 20.21 -11.78 -7.62
CA GLN A 192 20.50 -13.15 -8.08
C GLN A 192 21.56 -13.88 -7.24
N THR A 193 22.44 -13.12 -6.57
CA THR A 193 23.50 -13.66 -5.72
C THR A 193 23.09 -13.81 -4.25
N MET A 194 21.86 -13.47 -3.88
CA MET A 194 21.34 -13.76 -2.53
C MET A 194 21.32 -15.26 -2.27
N PRO A 195 21.52 -15.70 -1.01
CA PRO A 195 21.37 -17.10 -0.62
C PRO A 195 20.02 -17.70 -1.06
N SER A 196 20.04 -18.98 -1.46
CA SER A 196 18.81 -19.73 -1.71
C SER A 196 18.21 -20.23 -0.39
N ILE A 197 16.88 -20.40 -0.37
CA ILE A 197 16.19 -21.04 0.77
C ILE A 197 16.70 -22.46 1.04
N ALA A 198 17.20 -23.12 0.00
CA ALA A 198 17.77 -24.48 0.10
C ALA A 198 19.10 -24.50 0.86
N ASP A 199 19.81 -23.39 0.92
CA ASP A 199 21.10 -23.25 1.59
C ASP A 199 20.95 -22.88 3.07
N LEU A 200 19.72 -22.56 3.52
CA LEU A 200 19.48 -22.15 4.89
C LEU A 200 19.40 -23.34 5.86
N PRO A 201 19.97 -23.19 7.07
CA PRO A 201 19.69 -24.09 8.17
C PRO A 201 18.19 -24.14 8.48
N ALA A 202 17.67 -25.33 8.81
CA ALA A 202 16.25 -25.47 9.20
C ALA A 202 15.87 -24.57 10.38
N MET A 203 16.82 -24.27 11.27
CA MET A 203 16.62 -23.38 12.42
C MET A 203 16.32 -21.96 11.98
N ASP A 204 16.95 -21.45 10.92
CA ASP A 204 16.71 -20.09 10.39
C ASP A 204 15.30 -19.98 9.81
N ILE A 205 14.85 -21.03 9.12
CA ILE A 205 13.47 -21.10 8.59
C ILE A 205 12.45 -21.10 9.73
N ILE A 206 12.70 -21.89 10.79
CA ILE A 206 11.83 -21.95 11.98
C ILE A 206 11.83 -20.57 12.67
N THR A 207 12.99 -19.96 12.86
CA THR A 207 13.14 -18.65 13.49
C THR A 207 12.40 -17.58 12.68
N PHE A 208 12.55 -17.61 11.35
CA PHE A 208 11.83 -16.70 10.45
C PHE A 208 10.30 -16.80 10.62
N ILE A 209 9.76 -18.02 10.65
CA ILE A 209 8.33 -18.26 10.83
C ILE A 209 7.89 -17.82 12.23
N LEU A 210 8.65 -18.17 13.27
CA LEU A 210 8.33 -17.81 14.65
C LEU A 210 8.31 -16.28 14.86
N LEU A 211 9.33 -15.57 14.37
CA LEU A 211 9.39 -14.09 14.46
C LEU A 211 8.18 -13.45 13.75
N GLY A 212 7.81 -13.99 12.60
CA GLY A 212 6.65 -13.53 11.87
C GLY A 212 5.34 -13.73 12.64
N VAL A 213 5.06 -14.98 13.04
CA VAL A 213 3.80 -15.35 13.67
C VAL A 213 3.67 -14.73 15.07
N VAL A 214 4.69 -14.88 15.91
CA VAL A 214 4.67 -14.36 17.28
C VAL A 214 4.60 -12.83 17.27
N GLY A 215 5.39 -12.16 16.43
CA GLY A 215 5.32 -10.71 16.27
C GLY A 215 3.92 -10.24 15.87
N MET A 216 3.29 -10.90 14.91
CA MET A 216 1.91 -10.60 14.52
C MET A 216 0.92 -10.80 15.68
N LEU A 217 1.04 -11.88 16.45
CA LEU A 217 0.15 -12.17 17.58
C LEU A 217 0.29 -11.11 18.69
N ILE A 218 1.52 -10.72 19.02
CA ILE A 218 1.79 -9.66 19.98
C ILE A 218 1.16 -8.34 19.52
N ALA A 219 1.40 -7.94 18.27
CA ALA A 219 0.85 -6.70 17.72
C ALA A 219 -0.69 -6.70 17.69
N ARG A 220 -1.32 -7.85 17.40
CA ARG A 220 -2.78 -8.01 17.50
C ARG A 220 -3.27 -7.84 18.93
N ARG A 221 -2.58 -8.43 19.91
CA ARG A 221 -2.95 -8.31 21.33
C ARG A 221 -2.83 -6.88 21.83
N LEU A 222 -1.82 -6.15 21.35
CA LEU A 222 -1.59 -4.74 21.66
C LEU A 222 -2.43 -3.77 20.82
N ARG A 223 -3.27 -4.28 19.90
CA ARG A 223 -4.10 -3.48 18.98
C ARG A 223 -3.29 -2.51 18.11
N ILE A 224 -2.05 -2.90 17.77
CA ILE A 224 -1.20 -2.11 16.88
C ILE A 224 -1.79 -2.17 15.45
N PRO A 225 -1.87 -1.05 14.71
CA PRO A 225 -2.31 -1.05 13.32
C PRO A 225 -1.37 -1.88 12.45
N MET A 226 -1.90 -2.48 11.38
CA MET A 226 -1.16 -3.37 10.48
C MET A 226 -0.36 -4.47 11.20
N PRO A 227 -0.98 -5.28 12.08
CA PRO A 227 -0.28 -6.21 12.98
C PRO A 227 0.55 -7.27 12.23
N HIS A 228 0.17 -7.61 10.99
CA HIS A 228 0.86 -8.57 10.12
C HIS A 228 2.14 -8.00 9.47
N LEU A 229 2.42 -6.70 9.63
CA LEU A 229 3.67 -6.08 9.19
C LEU A 229 4.46 -5.51 10.37
N ILE A 230 3.86 -4.61 11.16
CA ILE A 230 4.54 -3.90 12.24
C ILE A 230 4.96 -4.84 13.38
N GLY A 231 4.15 -5.85 13.67
CA GLY A 231 4.49 -6.86 14.68
C GLY A 231 5.77 -7.64 14.35
N PRO A 232 5.84 -8.29 13.17
CA PRO A 232 7.06 -8.95 12.71
C PRO A 232 8.27 -8.02 12.62
N VAL A 233 8.11 -6.79 12.11
CA VAL A 233 9.19 -5.78 12.10
C VAL A 233 9.71 -5.56 13.52
N GLY A 234 8.84 -5.26 14.46
CA GLY A 234 9.23 -4.93 15.84
C GLY A 234 9.92 -6.10 16.57
N LEU A 235 9.35 -7.31 16.49
CA LEU A 235 9.94 -8.48 17.14
C LEU A 235 11.25 -8.89 16.47
N SER A 236 11.32 -8.89 15.15
CA SER A 236 12.54 -9.20 14.41
C SER A 236 13.64 -8.19 14.72
N THR A 237 13.33 -6.89 14.71
CA THR A 237 14.27 -5.82 15.13
C THR A 237 14.83 -6.11 16.53
N LEU A 238 13.96 -6.40 17.51
CA LEU A 238 14.39 -6.67 18.87
C LEU A 238 15.35 -7.88 18.94
N CYS A 239 14.99 -8.99 18.28
CA CYS A 239 15.81 -10.21 18.31
C CYS A 239 17.17 -10.00 17.61
N HIS A 240 17.23 -9.26 16.50
CA HIS A 240 18.49 -8.98 15.81
C HIS A 240 19.38 -8.00 16.58
N LEU A 241 18.79 -6.98 17.22
CA LEU A 241 19.54 -6.06 18.10
C LEU A 241 20.10 -6.73 19.33
N MET A 242 19.40 -7.73 19.89
CA MET A 242 19.87 -8.52 21.03
C MET A 242 20.86 -9.63 20.63
N GLY A 243 21.11 -9.82 19.33
CA GLY A 243 21.97 -10.90 18.83
C GLY A 243 21.34 -12.30 18.97
N TRP A 244 20.02 -12.39 19.17
CA TRP A 244 19.31 -13.67 19.28
C TRP A 244 18.94 -14.28 17.93
N ALA A 245 18.98 -13.49 16.87
CA ALA A 245 18.73 -13.92 15.50
C ALA A 245 19.67 -13.18 14.56
N ASP A 246 20.09 -13.89 13.48
CA ASP A 246 20.80 -13.33 12.34
C ASP A 246 20.27 -14.03 11.09
N LEU A 247 19.29 -13.42 10.45
CA LEU A 247 18.59 -14.04 9.32
C LEU A 247 19.02 -13.40 8.00
N PRO A 248 19.56 -14.17 7.07
CA PRO A 248 19.92 -13.67 5.75
C PRO A 248 18.70 -13.36 4.89
N ARG A 249 18.88 -12.51 3.91
CA ARG A 249 17.88 -12.25 2.87
C ARG A 249 17.92 -13.40 1.86
N VAL A 250 16.77 -13.96 1.55
CA VAL A 250 16.62 -15.11 0.66
C VAL A 250 16.08 -14.66 -0.69
N ASN A 251 16.76 -15.07 -1.76
CA ASN A 251 16.40 -14.70 -3.14
C ASN A 251 14.94 -15.02 -3.47
N GLU A 252 14.53 -16.28 -3.26
CA GLU A 252 13.20 -16.75 -3.65
C GLU A 252 12.11 -15.98 -2.91
N PHE A 253 12.35 -15.64 -1.64
CA PHE A 253 11.38 -14.85 -0.87
C PHE A 253 11.27 -13.41 -1.36
N VAL A 254 12.38 -12.77 -1.71
CA VAL A 254 12.38 -11.40 -2.25
C VAL A 254 11.70 -11.36 -3.61
N ILE A 255 11.94 -12.36 -4.48
CA ILE A 255 11.23 -12.51 -5.77
C ILE A 255 9.74 -12.75 -5.52
N LEU A 256 9.37 -13.67 -4.62
CA LEU A 256 7.99 -13.96 -4.26
C LEU A 256 7.26 -12.70 -3.78
N ALA A 257 7.91 -11.89 -2.94
CA ALA A 257 7.34 -10.62 -2.46
C ALA A 257 7.11 -9.64 -3.62
N GLN A 258 8.07 -9.50 -4.54
CA GLN A 258 7.92 -8.67 -5.73
C GLN A 258 6.74 -9.13 -6.61
N LEU A 259 6.63 -10.43 -6.89
CA LEU A 259 5.55 -11.00 -7.69
C LEU A 259 4.18 -10.82 -7.01
N ALA A 260 4.10 -11.06 -5.69
CA ALA A 260 2.86 -10.95 -4.93
C ALA A 260 2.37 -9.49 -4.85
N ILE A 261 3.28 -8.56 -4.54
CA ILE A 261 2.95 -7.14 -4.38
C ILE A 261 2.66 -6.49 -5.73
N GLY A 262 3.56 -6.64 -6.70
CA GLY A 262 3.36 -6.10 -8.05
C GLY A 262 2.14 -6.71 -8.74
N GLY A 263 1.96 -8.04 -8.64
CA GLY A 263 0.80 -8.75 -9.18
C GLY A 263 -0.52 -8.32 -8.54
N ALA A 264 -0.54 -8.06 -7.23
CA ALA A 264 -1.74 -7.56 -6.55
C ALA A 264 -2.12 -6.15 -7.02
N VAL A 265 -1.16 -5.25 -7.20
CA VAL A 265 -1.38 -3.90 -7.71
C VAL A 265 -1.80 -3.94 -9.18
N GLY A 266 -1.11 -4.73 -10.01
CA GLY A 266 -1.45 -4.94 -11.42
C GLY A 266 -2.87 -5.49 -11.62
N ALA A 267 -3.27 -6.48 -10.81
CA ALA A 267 -4.62 -7.04 -10.86
C ALA A 267 -5.71 -6.05 -10.42
N ARG A 268 -5.41 -5.14 -9.50
CA ARG A 268 -6.34 -4.05 -9.13
C ARG A 268 -6.50 -3.07 -10.28
N LEU A 269 -5.39 -2.66 -10.92
CA LEU A 269 -5.40 -1.77 -12.07
C LEU A 269 -6.17 -2.36 -13.26
N ALA A 270 -5.96 -3.65 -13.55
CA ALA A 270 -6.67 -4.34 -14.62
C ALA A 270 -8.21 -4.30 -14.47
N LYS A 271 -8.70 -4.19 -13.23
CA LYS A 271 -10.14 -4.13 -12.90
C LYS A 271 -10.72 -2.73 -12.84
N VAL A 272 -9.90 -1.69 -12.98
CA VAL A 272 -10.40 -0.30 -13.00
C VAL A 272 -11.17 -0.06 -14.29
N PRO A 273 -12.45 0.36 -14.24
CA PRO A 273 -13.22 0.71 -15.43
C PRO A 273 -12.78 2.10 -15.96
N PHE A 274 -11.66 2.12 -16.69
CA PHE A 274 -11.02 3.36 -17.12
C PHE A 274 -11.96 4.30 -17.90
N GLY A 275 -12.87 3.75 -18.71
CA GLY A 275 -13.83 4.56 -19.46
C GLY A 275 -14.78 5.36 -18.57
N GLU A 276 -15.29 4.74 -17.50
CA GLU A 276 -16.25 5.35 -16.58
C GLU A 276 -15.56 6.30 -15.58
N LEU A 277 -14.31 6.00 -15.20
CA LEU A 277 -13.55 6.73 -14.18
C LEU A 277 -12.50 7.68 -14.78
N LEU A 278 -12.53 7.94 -16.10
CA LEU A 278 -11.49 8.71 -16.78
C LEU A 278 -11.28 10.11 -16.17
N GLY A 279 -12.36 10.79 -15.76
CA GLY A 279 -12.28 12.07 -15.07
C GLY A 279 -11.49 11.98 -13.76
N TYR A 280 -11.90 11.05 -12.89
CA TYR A 280 -11.21 10.81 -11.61
C TYR A 280 -9.77 10.32 -11.79
N LEU A 281 -9.51 9.51 -12.82
CA LEU A 281 -8.17 9.04 -13.15
C LEU A 281 -7.24 10.20 -13.54
N LYS A 282 -7.70 11.11 -14.41
CA LYS A 282 -6.96 12.32 -14.77
C LYS A 282 -6.66 13.17 -13.53
N ASP A 283 -7.63 13.34 -12.65
CA ASP A 283 -7.48 14.10 -11.42
C ASP A 283 -6.51 13.41 -10.45
N ALA A 284 -6.60 12.08 -10.33
CA ALA A 284 -5.67 11.29 -9.53
C ALA A 284 -4.23 11.37 -10.05
N CYS A 285 -4.03 11.28 -11.37
CA CYS A 285 -2.71 11.45 -11.99
C CYS A 285 -2.16 12.86 -11.76
N ALA A 286 -2.98 13.90 -11.98
CA ALA A 286 -2.57 15.29 -11.77
C ALA A 286 -2.24 15.57 -10.31
N ASN A 287 -3.09 15.16 -9.37
CA ASN A 287 -2.84 15.34 -7.93
C ASN A 287 -1.60 14.55 -7.47
N THR A 288 -1.42 13.33 -7.96
CA THR A 288 -0.23 12.53 -7.67
C THR A 288 1.03 13.19 -8.20
N ALA A 289 1.01 13.72 -9.42
CA ALA A 289 2.15 14.45 -9.98
C ALA A 289 2.51 15.69 -9.14
N VAL A 290 1.52 16.48 -8.70
CA VAL A 290 1.73 17.61 -7.80
C VAL A 290 2.36 17.17 -6.48
N ILE A 291 1.81 16.14 -5.84
CA ILE A 291 2.29 15.58 -4.58
C ILE A 291 3.73 15.05 -4.74
N LEU A 292 4.01 14.24 -5.76
CA LEU A 292 5.35 13.68 -5.97
C LEU A 292 6.39 14.74 -6.30
N THR A 293 6.03 15.77 -7.08
CA THR A 293 6.93 16.90 -7.33
C THR A 293 7.27 17.64 -6.05
N ALA A 294 6.30 17.87 -5.18
CA ALA A 294 6.55 18.52 -3.89
C ALA A 294 7.44 17.67 -2.97
N TYR A 295 7.24 16.33 -2.93
CA TYR A 295 8.14 15.42 -2.22
C TYR A 295 9.53 15.38 -2.84
N LEU A 296 9.64 15.41 -4.17
CA LEU A 296 10.93 15.45 -4.87
C LEU A 296 11.74 16.69 -4.47
N LEU A 297 11.11 17.86 -4.47
CA LEU A 297 11.75 19.11 -4.05
C LEU A 297 12.19 19.06 -2.57
N ALA A 298 11.34 18.56 -1.69
CA ALA A 298 11.67 18.38 -0.27
C ALA A 298 12.86 17.41 -0.10
N THR A 299 12.87 16.32 -0.87
CA THR A 299 13.96 15.34 -0.84
C THR A 299 15.29 15.95 -1.29
N VAL A 300 15.29 16.76 -2.36
CA VAL A 300 16.51 17.49 -2.79
C VAL A 300 17.05 18.40 -1.69
N ILE A 301 16.15 19.13 -1.01
CA ILE A 301 16.54 20.03 0.07
C ILE A 301 17.16 19.27 1.23
N ILE A 302 16.48 18.20 1.70
CA ILE A 302 16.95 17.44 2.86
C ILE A 302 18.23 16.65 2.54
N ALA A 303 18.35 16.07 1.36
CA ALA A 303 19.56 15.36 0.93
C ALA A 303 20.79 16.29 0.94
N LYS A 304 20.63 17.52 0.43
CA LYS A 304 21.68 18.55 0.48
C LYS A 304 22.01 19.04 1.90
N ALA A 305 21.00 19.15 2.74
CA ALA A 305 21.17 19.65 4.11
C ALA A 305 21.81 18.62 5.06
N THR A 306 21.55 17.32 4.83
CA THR A 306 21.99 16.24 5.73
C THR A 306 23.14 15.41 5.17
N GLY A 307 23.44 15.51 3.86
CA GLY A 307 24.43 14.66 3.20
C GLY A 307 23.98 13.21 2.97
N ILE A 308 22.71 12.89 3.26
CA ILE A 308 22.13 11.56 2.98
C ILE A 308 21.95 11.41 1.46
N SER A 309 22.14 10.20 0.94
CA SER A 309 21.94 9.96 -0.49
C SER A 309 20.51 10.34 -0.90
N PHE A 310 20.38 10.97 -2.07
CA PHE A 310 19.08 11.42 -2.57
C PHE A 310 18.07 10.30 -2.66
N LEU A 311 18.48 9.12 -3.15
CA LEU A 311 17.58 7.99 -3.32
C LEU A 311 17.13 7.37 -1.99
N ALA A 312 18.01 7.31 -0.98
CA ALA A 312 17.62 6.89 0.36
C ALA A 312 16.60 7.87 0.98
N ALA A 313 16.87 9.18 0.86
CA ALA A 313 15.94 10.22 1.29
C ALA A 313 14.62 10.18 0.49
N TRP A 314 14.67 9.97 -0.83
CA TRP A 314 13.49 9.78 -1.67
C TRP A 314 12.62 8.62 -1.19
N LEU A 315 13.21 7.44 -1.01
CA LEU A 315 12.51 6.26 -0.52
C LEU A 315 11.89 6.48 0.86
N ALA A 316 12.57 7.20 1.77
CA ALA A 316 12.03 7.49 3.09
C ALA A 316 10.84 8.47 3.07
N PHE A 317 10.84 9.42 2.12
CA PHE A 317 9.85 10.51 2.04
C PHE A 317 8.70 10.22 1.09
N VAL A 318 8.93 9.47 0.00
CA VAL A 318 7.91 9.24 -1.04
C VAL A 318 6.60 8.67 -0.46
N PRO A 319 5.42 9.15 -0.94
CA PRO A 319 4.13 8.77 -0.37
C PRO A 319 3.62 7.40 -0.89
N GLY A 320 4.40 6.35 -0.66
CA GLY A 320 4.05 4.96 -0.96
C GLY A 320 3.49 4.20 0.25
N GLY A 321 3.09 2.96 0.05
CA GLY A 321 2.79 2.04 1.15
C GLY A 321 4.06 1.57 1.85
N LEU A 322 3.95 1.26 3.14
CA LEU A 322 5.11 0.88 3.96
C LEU A 322 5.85 -0.33 3.38
N TYR A 323 5.15 -1.43 3.10
CA TYR A 323 5.79 -2.65 2.57
C TYR A 323 6.19 -2.53 1.10
N GLU A 324 5.52 -1.69 0.32
CA GLU A 324 5.85 -1.44 -1.08
C GLU A 324 7.20 -0.73 -1.23
N VAL A 325 7.37 0.34 -0.47
CA VAL A 325 8.59 1.17 -0.58
C VAL A 325 9.78 0.52 0.12
N THR A 326 9.55 -0.16 1.24
CA THR A 326 10.63 -0.92 1.90
C THR A 326 11.10 -2.11 1.08
N LEU A 327 10.20 -2.73 0.28
CA LEU A 327 10.61 -3.74 -0.69
C LEU A 327 11.51 -3.14 -1.78
N LEU A 328 11.21 -1.93 -2.28
CA LEU A 328 12.09 -1.24 -3.23
C LEU A 328 13.47 -0.93 -2.60
N ALA A 329 13.49 -0.45 -1.35
CA ALA A 329 14.75 -0.24 -0.62
C ALA A 329 15.57 -1.52 -0.49
N LEU A 330 14.88 -2.64 -0.18
CA LEU A 330 15.50 -3.96 -0.06
C LEU A 330 16.10 -4.43 -1.40
N VAL A 331 15.36 -4.29 -2.49
CA VAL A 331 15.78 -4.71 -3.85
C VAL A 331 16.95 -3.87 -4.35
N PHE A 332 16.92 -2.57 -4.07
CA PHE A 332 17.98 -1.65 -4.53
C PHE A 332 19.19 -1.55 -3.60
N GLY A 333 19.19 -2.29 -2.48
CA GLY A 333 20.30 -2.29 -1.54
C GLY A 333 20.48 -1.01 -0.72
N PHE A 334 19.42 -0.18 -0.61
CA PHE A 334 19.42 0.99 0.27
C PHE A 334 19.22 0.62 1.74
N ASP A 335 19.45 1.59 2.63
CA ASP A 335 19.21 1.41 4.06
C ASP A 335 17.69 1.19 4.32
N VAL A 336 17.33 -0.09 4.39
CA VAL A 336 15.94 -0.53 4.61
C VAL A 336 15.43 -0.11 5.97
N ALA A 337 16.29 -0.09 7.00
CA ALA A 337 15.91 0.30 8.35
C ALA A 337 15.53 1.79 8.39
N PHE A 338 16.33 2.65 7.77
CA PHE A 338 16.04 4.07 7.63
C PHE A 338 14.69 4.32 6.94
N VAL A 339 14.49 3.68 5.78
CA VAL A 339 13.25 3.81 5.01
C VAL A 339 12.04 3.29 5.80
N ALA A 340 12.14 2.09 6.36
CA ALA A 340 11.06 1.45 7.13
C ALA A 340 10.68 2.26 8.37
N PHE A 341 11.66 2.81 9.09
CA PHE A 341 11.43 3.63 10.26
C PHE A 341 10.60 4.88 9.92
N HIS A 342 11.01 5.64 8.90
CA HIS A 342 10.28 6.84 8.46
C HIS A 342 8.86 6.53 8.02
N HIS A 343 8.67 5.47 7.24
CA HIS A 343 7.34 5.04 6.81
C HIS A 343 6.48 4.57 7.97
N THR A 344 7.04 3.84 8.95
CA THR A 344 6.31 3.38 10.13
C THR A 344 5.82 4.56 10.96
N VAL A 345 6.69 5.51 11.25
CA VAL A 345 6.31 6.73 11.97
C VAL A 345 5.23 7.51 11.23
N ARG A 346 5.36 7.67 9.91
CA ARG A 346 4.34 8.35 9.10
C ARG A 346 2.98 7.63 9.16
N VAL A 347 2.95 6.32 9.01
CA VAL A 347 1.70 5.55 9.10
C VAL A 347 1.08 5.67 10.49
N MET A 348 1.89 5.62 11.56
CA MET A 348 1.41 5.83 12.94
C MET A 348 0.81 7.22 13.12
N LEU A 349 1.49 8.27 12.65
CA LEU A 349 1.00 9.64 12.73
C LEU A 349 -0.32 9.83 11.98
N ILE A 350 -0.43 9.26 10.78
CA ILE A 350 -1.67 9.30 10.00
C ILE A 350 -2.78 8.56 10.77
N PHE A 351 -2.51 7.36 11.26
CA PHE A 351 -3.48 6.56 12.03
C PHE A 351 -3.98 7.31 13.26
N LEU A 352 -3.08 7.97 14.01
CA LEU A 352 -3.44 8.77 15.18
C LEU A 352 -4.18 10.07 14.83
N SER A 353 -3.90 10.66 13.66
CA SER A 353 -4.55 11.90 13.21
C SER A 353 -5.93 11.68 12.60
N LEU A 354 -6.24 10.47 12.11
CA LEU A 354 -7.50 10.18 11.44
C LEU A 354 -8.75 10.45 12.30
N PRO A 355 -8.82 10.07 13.59
CA PRO A 355 -9.97 10.39 14.43
C PRO A 355 -10.18 11.91 14.61
N ALA A 356 -9.10 12.66 14.82
CA ALA A 356 -9.14 14.11 14.93
C ALA A 356 -9.60 14.76 13.61
N LEU A 357 -9.13 14.22 12.50
CA LEU A 357 -9.54 14.65 11.15
C LEU A 357 -11.03 14.34 10.92
N ALA A 358 -11.53 13.18 11.36
CA ALA A 358 -12.93 12.82 11.27
C ALA A 358 -13.82 13.80 12.06
N LEU A 359 -13.42 14.15 13.28
CA LEU A 359 -14.13 15.15 14.11
C LEU A 359 -14.13 16.52 13.45
N TRP A 360 -13.01 16.96 12.92
CA TRP A 360 -12.89 18.26 12.23
C TRP A 360 -13.77 18.31 10.97
N LEU A 361 -13.83 17.23 10.20
CA LEU A 361 -14.67 17.13 9.02
C LEU A 361 -16.15 16.86 9.34
N GLY A 362 -16.44 16.22 10.49
CA GLY A 362 -17.81 15.93 10.95
C GLY A 362 -18.51 17.10 11.60
N GLY A 363 -17.75 18.04 12.23
CA GLY A 363 -18.31 19.20 12.92
C GLY A 363 -18.93 20.27 12.03
N GLY A 364 -18.90 20.11 10.70
CA GLY A 364 -19.52 21.02 9.73
C GLY A 364 -20.82 20.52 9.10
N SER A 365 -21.41 19.42 9.57
CA SER A 365 -22.72 18.98 9.08
C SER A 365 -23.80 19.52 9.97
N ASP A 366 -24.62 20.41 9.43
CA ASP A 366 -25.92 20.85 9.95
C ASP A 366 -26.67 19.70 10.61
N GLY A 367 -27.31 20.04 11.75
CA GLY A 367 -28.13 19.11 12.48
C GLY A 367 -29.21 18.46 11.62
N PRO A 368 -29.85 17.41 12.12
CA PRO A 368 -30.83 16.64 11.36
C PRO A 368 -31.87 17.60 10.80
N SER A 369 -31.98 17.68 9.49
CA SER A 369 -33.05 18.37 8.81
C SER A 369 -34.37 17.79 9.32
N ASP A 370 -35.06 18.59 10.10
CA ASP A 370 -36.37 18.37 10.65
C ASP A 370 -37.36 17.94 9.52
N LYS A 371 -37.50 16.64 9.31
CA LYS A 371 -38.60 16.07 8.52
C LYS A 371 -39.83 15.89 9.41
N SER A 372 -40.22 16.95 10.11
CA SER A 372 -41.46 16.98 10.87
C SER A 372 -42.25 18.27 10.63
N SER A 373 -42.71 18.47 9.40
CA SER A 373 -43.81 19.41 9.13
C SER A 373 -44.44 19.11 7.77
N ASP A 374 -45.14 18.01 7.67
CA ASP A 374 -46.29 17.93 6.73
C ASP A 374 -47.24 16.79 7.14
N LYS A 375 -47.91 16.98 8.30
CA LYS A 375 -49.10 16.27 8.69
C LYS A 375 -49.99 17.19 9.51
N SER A 376 -50.53 18.21 8.88
CA SER A 376 -51.72 18.89 9.40
C SER A 376 -52.43 19.61 8.26
N GLY A 377 -53.59 19.14 7.90
CA GLY A 377 -54.52 19.87 7.06
C GLY A 377 -55.15 19.06 5.95
N ASP A 378 -56.03 18.11 6.28
CA ASP A 378 -57.35 18.17 5.69
C ASP A 378 -58.30 17.24 6.48
N ARG A 379 -59.09 17.83 7.35
CA ARG A 379 -60.33 17.32 7.89
C ARG A 379 -61.39 18.33 7.57
N SER A 380 -62.16 18.11 6.53
CA SER A 380 -63.53 18.64 6.50
C SER A 380 -64.37 17.83 5.52
N SER A 381 -65.33 17.16 6.12
CA SER A 381 -66.73 17.03 5.69
C SER A 381 -66.99 16.66 4.21
N ASP A 382 -67.55 15.47 3.98
CA ASP A 382 -68.97 15.49 3.65
C ASP A 382 -69.70 14.16 3.95
N LYS A 383 -70.83 14.27 4.60
CA LYS A 383 -71.88 13.23 4.78
C LYS A 383 -72.71 13.21 3.53
N SER A 384 -73.06 12.06 2.99
CA SER A 384 -74.44 11.70 2.69
C SER A 384 -74.55 10.35 1.98
N SER A 385 -75.20 9.47 2.60
CA SER A 385 -76.38 8.67 2.13
C SER A 385 -76.23 7.85 0.85
N GLY A 386 -76.52 6.55 0.97
CA GLY A 386 -76.98 5.72 -0.13
C GLY A 386 -76.80 4.22 0.10
N SER A 387 -77.77 3.55 0.69
CA SER A 387 -77.83 2.10 0.82
C SER A 387 -78.18 1.38 -0.49
N PRO A 388 -78.04 0.03 -0.52
CA PRO A 388 -77.87 -0.81 -1.71
C PRO A 388 -79.17 -1.21 -2.37
N PRO A 389 -79.24 -1.94 -3.48
CA PRO A 389 -79.27 -3.38 -3.42
C PRO A 389 -78.76 -4.19 -4.62
N ARG A 390 -78.46 -5.45 -4.31
CA ARG A 390 -78.73 -6.71 -5.07
C ARG A 390 -78.23 -6.82 -6.56
N GLY A 391 -77.53 -7.89 -6.74
CA GLY A 391 -77.32 -8.57 -7.98
C GLY A 391 -76.12 -9.51 -7.84
#